data_05e264d377772fdf70baae53c39e2e5c
#
_entry.id   05e264d377772fdf70baae53c39e2e5c
#
_cell.length_a   1.000
_cell.length_b   1.000
_cell.length_c   1.000
_cell.angle_alpha   90.00
_cell.angle_beta   90.00
_cell.angle_gamma   90.00
#
_symmetry.space_group_name_H-M   'P 1'
#
loop_
_entity.id
_entity.type
_entity.pdbx_description
1 polymer ?
#
loop_
_entity_poly.entity_id
_entity_poly.type
_entity_poly.pdbx_seq_one_letter_code
_entity_poly.pdbx_strand_id
1 'polypeptide(L)'
;TMKTATLKYQSQSVSKMYFIAALCLFTGQIVFGLTLGLQYVIGDLMFPAIPFNIARMVHTNLLIVWLLFGFMGAAYYMVPEESETELWSPLFAKILFWVFLAAGVATILGYLLVPYATLAQWTGNDLLATMGREFLEQPLPTKIGIVLVCLGFLFNISMTVLKGRKTAISLVLLLGLWGLALLFLFSFV
;
A
#
# COMPACT_ATOMS: atom_id res chain seq x y z
N THR A 1 13.70 30.85 8.71
CA THR A 1 14.51 29.78 8.13
C THR A 1 14.18 28.49 8.89
N MET A 2 13.40 27.61 8.26
CA MET A 2 13.19 26.24 8.78
C MET A 2 14.56 25.54 8.80
N LYS A 3 15.03 25.22 10.01
CA LYS A 3 16.19 24.32 10.15
C LYS A 3 15.75 22.95 9.56
N THR A 4 16.40 22.54 8.50
CA THR A 4 16.28 21.16 8.00
C THR A 4 16.74 20.23 9.12
N ALA A 5 15.83 19.42 9.66
CA ALA A 5 16.19 18.40 10.62
C ALA A 5 17.22 17.46 9.97
N THR A 6 18.40 17.39 10.57
CA THR A 6 19.43 16.45 10.11
C THR A 6 18.99 15.04 10.50
N LEU A 7 18.82 14.16 9.52
CA LEU A 7 18.52 12.75 9.76
C LEU A 7 19.71 12.12 10.48
N LYS A 8 19.44 11.30 11.49
CA LYS A 8 20.47 10.56 12.24
C LYS A 8 21.08 9.47 11.35
N TYR A 9 20.25 8.83 10.55
CA TYR A 9 20.66 7.81 9.57
C TYR A 9 20.23 8.26 8.17
N GLN A 10 21.12 8.18 7.19
CA GLN A 10 20.82 8.63 5.82
C GLN A 10 19.72 7.78 5.16
N SER A 11 19.65 6.49 5.49
CA SER A 11 18.62 5.58 4.98
C SER A 11 17.18 5.98 5.38
N GLN A 12 17.01 6.73 6.48
CA GLN A 12 15.71 7.26 6.89
C GLN A 12 15.08 8.18 5.81
N SER A 13 15.92 8.74 4.91
CA SER A 13 15.41 9.53 3.77
C SER A 13 14.43 8.79 2.87
N VAL A 14 14.48 7.46 2.85
CA VAL A 14 13.54 6.60 2.11
C VAL A 14 12.11 6.80 2.62
N SER A 15 11.90 7.01 3.91
CA SER A 15 10.58 7.23 4.53
C SER A 15 9.83 8.39 3.89
N LYS A 16 10.55 9.44 3.46
CA LYS A 16 9.94 10.63 2.86
C LYS A 16 9.09 10.31 1.64
N MET A 17 9.59 9.43 0.75
CA MET A 17 8.85 9.07 -0.46
C MET A 17 7.58 8.25 -0.11
N TYR A 18 7.65 7.38 0.88
CA TYR A 18 6.52 6.63 1.38
C TYR A 18 5.44 7.54 1.99
N PHE A 19 5.82 8.50 2.83
CA PHE A 19 4.87 9.45 3.41
C PHE A 19 4.24 10.38 2.38
N ILE A 20 5.01 10.85 1.38
CA ILE A 20 4.45 11.66 0.30
C ILE A 20 3.42 10.86 -0.49
N ALA A 21 3.74 9.61 -0.86
CA ALA A 21 2.79 8.74 -1.54
C ALA A 21 1.55 8.47 -0.68
N ALA A 22 1.71 8.18 0.62
CA ALA A 22 0.59 8.00 1.54
C ALA A 22 -0.33 9.22 1.57
N LEU A 23 0.21 10.44 1.66
CA LEU A 23 -0.59 11.66 1.66
C LEU A 23 -1.32 11.90 0.33
N CYS A 24 -0.67 11.65 -0.80
CA CYS A 24 -1.30 11.75 -2.12
C CYS A 24 -2.45 10.76 -2.28
N LEU A 25 -2.22 9.49 -1.88
CA LEU A 25 -3.24 8.43 -1.94
C LEU A 25 -4.39 8.71 -0.97
N PHE A 26 -4.11 9.21 0.23
CA PHE A 26 -5.10 9.65 1.20
C PHE A 26 -5.99 10.78 0.65
N THR A 27 -5.38 11.76 -0.03
CA THR A 27 -6.14 12.83 -0.71
C THR A 27 -7.07 12.25 -1.77
N GLY A 28 -6.59 11.31 -2.59
CA GLY A 28 -7.43 10.61 -3.55
C GLY A 28 -8.57 9.84 -2.89
N GLN A 29 -8.29 9.16 -1.78
CA GLN A 29 -9.29 8.44 -0.99
C GLN A 29 -10.39 9.37 -0.47
N ILE A 30 -10.04 10.57 0.00
CA ILE A 30 -11.01 11.58 0.43
C ILE A 30 -11.89 12.03 -0.74
N VAL A 31 -11.31 12.30 -1.90
CA VAL A 31 -12.07 12.71 -3.09
C VAL A 31 -13.11 11.65 -3.48
N PHE A 32 -12.71 10.39 -3.55
CA PHE A 32 -13.65 9.31 -3.85
C PHE A 32 -14.68 9.08 -2.73
N GLY A 33 -14.31 9.30 -1.46
CA GLY A 33 -15.24 9.26 -0.34
C GLY A 33 -16.32 10.34 -0.42
N LEU A 34 -15.94 11.57 -0.78
CA LEU A 34 -16.87 12.65 -1.02
C LEU A 34 -17.79 12.37 -2.22
N THR A 35 -17.22 11.84 -3.30
CA THR A 35 -18.00 11.42 -4.48
C THR A 35 -19.07 10.40 -4.08
N LEU A 36 -18.70 9.38 -3.31
CA LEU A 36 -19.65 8.37 -2.80
C LEU A 36 -20.76 8.98 -1.94
N GLY A 37 -20.38 9.87 -1.01
CA GLY A 37 -21.37 10.58 -0.19
C GLY A 37 -22.34 11.38 -1.01
N LEU A 38 -21.87 12.10 -2.03
CA LEU A 38 -22.71 12.86 -2.95
C LEU A 38 -23.58 11.94 -3.82
N GLN A 39 -23.04 10.84 -4.34
CA GLN A 39 -23.84 9.85 -5.09
C GLN A 39 -24.94 9.22 -4.24
N TYR A 40 -24.69 9.01 -2.95
CA TYR A 40 -25.70 8.51 -2.04
C TYR A 40 -26.87 9.49 -1.82
N VAL A 41 -26.59 10.81 -1.81
CA VAL A 41 -27.58 11.85 -1.55
C VAL A 41 -28.29 12.30 -2.83
N ILE A 42 -27.53 12.47 -3.92
CA ILE A 42 -28.02 13.06 -5.17
C ILE A 42 -28.46 11.97 -6.18
N GLY A 43 -27.96 10.72 -6.01
CA GLY A 43 -28.23 9.64 -6.97
C GLY A 43 -27.17 9.59 -8.06
N ASP A 44 -27.58 9.71 -9.32
CA ASP A 44 -26.76 9.43 -10.52
C ASP A 44 -25.60 10.42 -10.79
N LEU A 45 -25.07 11.06 -9.74
CA LEU A 45 -23.92 11.96 -9.88
C LEU A 45 -22.74 11.23 -10.54
N MET A 46 -22.21 11.79 -11.62
CA MET A 46 -21.09 11.26 -12.42
C MET A 46 -21.38 9.94 -13.15
N PHE A 47 -22.60 9.41 -13.12
CA PHE A 47 -22.98 8.27 -13.94
C PHE A 47 -23.12 8.69 -15.43
N PRO A 48 -22.69 7.89 -16.41
CA PRO A 48 -22.09 6.56 -16.28
C PRO A 48 -20.56 6.53 -16.15
N ALA A 49 -19.91 7.69 -16.10
CA ALA A 49 -18.43 7.77 -16.10
C ALA A 49 -17.82 7.10 -14.86
N ILE A 50 -18.40 7.34 -13.68
CA ILE A 50 -17.96 6.75 -12.42
C ILE A 50 -19.20 6.21 -11.69
N PRO A 51 -19.61 4.96 -11.94
CA PRO A 51 -20.68 4.31 -11.19
C PRO A 51 -20.34 4.17 -9.70
N PHE A 52 -21.35 4.13 -8.83
CA PHE A 52 -21.20 4.03 -7.38
C PHE A 52 -20.31 2.85 -6.93
N ASN A 53 -20.49 1.68 -7.53
CA ASN A 53 -19.70 0.49 -7.23
C ASN A 53 -18.20 0.69 -7.55
N ILE A 54 -17.87 1.36 -8.64
CA ILE A 54 -16.49 1.68 -9.02
C ILE A 54 -15.90 2.73 -8.07
N ALA A 55 -16.64 3.80 -7.79
CA ALA A 55 -16.20 4.81 -6.82
C ALA A 55 -15.90 4.17 -5.44
N ARG A 56 -16.78 3.26 -4.97
CA ARG A 56 -16.60 2.52 -3.73
C ARG A 56 -15.38 1.61 -3.75
N MET A 57 -15.17 0.89 -4.86
CA MET A 57 -14.01 0.03 -5.04
C MET A 57 -12.70 0.82 -4.97
N VAL A 58 -12.62 1.94 -5.69
CA VAL A 58 -11.44 2.82 -5.66
C VAL A 58 -11.21 3.42 -4.28
N HIS A 59 -12.26 3.94 -3.62
CA HIS A 59 -12.19 4.51 -2.27
C HIS A 59 -11.64 3.50 -1.26
N THR A 60 -12.16 2.28 -1.26
CA THR A 60 -11.77 1.24 -0.31
C THR A 60 -10.35 0.74 -0.55
N ASN A 61 -9.96 0.58 -1.80
CA ASN A 61 -8.59 0.18 -2.14
C ASN A 61 -7.57 1.28 -1.80
N LEU A 62 -7.89 2.54 -2.08
CA LEU A 62 -7.04 3.66 -1.67
C LEU A 62 -6.87 3.73 -0.16
N LEU A 63 -7.92 3.44 0.63
CA LEU A 63 -7.86 3.39 2.09
C LEU A 63 -6.77 2.43 2.58
N ILE A 64 -6.75 1.22 2.05
CA ILE A 64 -5.76 0.21 2.44
C ILE A 64 -4.36 0.61 1.98
N VAL A 65 -4.22 1.05 0.74
CA VAL A 65 -2.91 1.32 0.15
C VAL A 65 -2.21 2.49 0.83
N TRP A 66 -2.92 3.61 1.12
CA TRP A 66 -2.26 4.73 1.81
C TRP A 66 -1.85 4.38 3.24
N LEU A 67 -2.65 3.56 3.95
CA LEU A 67 -2.27 3.05 5.27
C LEU A 67 -1.00 2.21 5.20
N LEU A 68 -0.90 1.29 4.24
CA LEU A 68 0.30 0.46 4.05
C LEU A 68 1.54 1.32 3.75
N PHE A 69 1.42 2.31 2.85
CA PHE A 69 2.52 3.25 2.60
C PHE A 69 2.92 4.02 3.86
N GLY A 70 1.96 4.48 4.65
CA GLY A 70 2.18 5.17 5.91
C GLY A 70 2.92 4.29 6.92
N PHE A 71 2.48 3.05 7.11
CA PHE A 71 3.14 2.09 8.01
C PHE A 71 4.55 1.71 7.55
N MET A 72 4.74 1.46 6.25
CA MET A 72 6.06 1.16 5.70
C MET A 72 7.00 2.36 5.89
N GLY A 73 6.52 3.58 5.62
CA GLY A 73 7.27 4.82 5.84
C GLY A 73 7.66 5.01 7.30
N ALA A 74 6.73 4.80 8.22
CA ALA A 74 6.98 4.89 9.65
C ALA A 74 8.03 3.86 10.11
N ALA A 75 7.92 2.60 9.66
CA ALA A 75 8.88 1.56 9.99
C ALA A 75 10.28 1.87 9.44
N TYR A 76 10.39 2.35 8.20
CA TYR A 76 11.67 2.75 7.60
C TYR A 76 12.30 3.97 8.29
N TYR A 77 11.51 4.78 8.98
CA TYR A 77 12.03 5.87 9.80
C TYR A 77 12.45 5.39 11.20
N MET A 78 11.57 4.66 11.90
CA MET A 78 11.76 4.30 13.29
C MET A 78 12.77 3.17 13.52
N VAL A 79 12.79 2.16 12.64
CA VAL A 79 13.64 0.97 12.84
C VAL A 79 15.13 1.30 12.82
N PRO A 80 15.66 2.13 11.89
CA PRO A 80 17.04 2.60 11.97
C PRO A 80 17.36 3.33 13.26
N GLU A 81 16.43 4.16 13.76
CA GLU A 81 16.59 4.92 15.01
C GLU A 81 16.71 3.98 16.21
N GLU A 82 15.76 3.05 16.35
CA GLU A 82 15.70 2.11 17.47
C GLU A 82 16.81 1.07 17.46
N SER A 83 17.19 0.62 16.26
CA SER A 83 18.24 -0.39 16.10
C SER A 83 19.64 0.21 15.99
N GLU A 84 19.76 1.54 16.09
CA GLU A 84 21.02 2.29 16.02
C GLU A 84 21.86 1.90 14.78
N THR A 85 21.23 1.67 13.64
CA THR A 85 21.89 1.22 12.39
C THR A 85 21.18 1.73 11.15
N GLU A 86 21.91 1.82 10.04
CA GLU A 86 21.30 2.07 8.73
C GLU A 86 20.42 0.89 8.28
N LEU A 87 19.41 1.16 7.45
CA LEU A 87 18.62 0.11 6.82
C LEU A 87 19.52 -0.93 6.13
N TRP A 88 19.14 -2.20 6.22
CA TRP A 88 19.87 -3.28 5.56
C TRP A 88 20.05 -3.00 4.06
N SER A 89 19.01 -2.56 3.38
CA SER A 89 19.09 -2.14 1.97
C SER A 89 18.12 -1.00 1.66
N PRO A 90 18.59 0.25 1.63
CA PRO A 90 17.79 1.40 1.19
C PRO A 90 17.37 1.30 -0.29
N LEU A 91 18.21 0.68 -1.14
CA LEU A 91 17.88 0.45 -2.54
C LEU A 91 16.70 -0.50 -2.68
N PHE A 92 16.70 -1.60 -1.93
CA PHE A 92 15.60 -2.57 -1.95
C PHE A 92 14.29 -1.91 -1.48
N ALA A 93 14.33 -1.06 -0.44
CA ALA A 93 13.16 -0.29 -0.01
C ALA A 93 12.62 0.63 -1.12
N LYS A 94 13.51 1.28 -1.91
CA LYS A 94 13.09 2.09 -3.05
C LYS A 94 12.48 1.25 -4.18
N ILE A 95 13.02 0.08 -4.46
CA ILE A 95 12.46 -0.85 -5.46
C ILE A 95 11.06 -1.28 -5.03
N LEU A 96 10.87 -1.70 -3.78
CA LEU A 96 9.57 -2.07 -3.23
C LEU A 96 8.56 -0.92 -3.33
N PHE A 97 9.00 0.31 -3.05
CA PHE A 97 8.17 1.50 -3.21
C PHE A 97 7.62 1.62 -4.63
N TRP A 98 8.50 1.59 -5.64
CA TRP A 98 8.08 1.79 -7.02
C TRP A 98 7.24 0.63 -7.56
N VAL A 99 7.57 -0.61 -7.20
CA VAL A 99 6.78 -1.78 -7.58
C VAL A 99 5.39 -1.69 -6.98
N PHE A 100 5.27 -1.35 -5.69
CA PHE A 100 3.99 -1.25 -5.01
C PHE A 100 3.15 -0.08 -5.53
N LEU A 101 3.78 1.09 -5.75
CA LEU A 101 3.09 2.26 -6.29
C LEU A 101 2.59 2.00 -7.72
N ALA A 102 3.43 1.45 -8.59
CA ALA A 102 3.05 1.13 -9.96
C ALA A 102 1.91 0.10 -10.01
N ALA A 103 1.99 -0.97 -9.21
CA ALA A 103 0.92 -1.97 -9.12
C ALA A 103 -0.40 -1.37 -8.60
N GLY A 104 -0.33 -0.52 -7.56
CA GLY A 104 -1.51 0.17 -7.02
C GLY A 104 -2.15 1.12 -8.04
N VAL A 105 -1.34 1.93 -8.72
CA VAL A 105 -1.84 2.85 -9.78
C VAL A 105 -2.46 2.05 -10.93
N ALA A 106 -1.79 1.01 -11.40
CA ALA A 106 -2.32 0.15 -12.48
C ALA A 106 -3.66 -0.50 -12.08
N THR A 107 -3.78 -0.94 -10.84
CA THR A 107 -5.03 -1.53 -10.31
C THR A 107 -6.18 -0.51 -10.30
N ILE A 108 -5.94 0.71 -9.81
CA ILE A 108 -6.95 1.76 -9.76
C ILE A 108 -7.34 2.22 -11.17
N LEU A 109 -6.38 2.38 -12.06
CA LEU A 109 -6.66 2.70 -13.46
C LEU A 109 -7.46 1.58 -14.14
N GLY A 110 -7.18 0.32 -13.81
CA GLY A 110 -7.96 -0.83 -14.26
C GLY A 110 -9.43 -0.70 -13.83
N TYR A 111 -9.71 -0.37 -12.58
CA TYR A 111 -11.09 -0.16 -12.11
C TYR A 111 -11.81 0.99 -12.80
N LEU A 112 -11.11 2.08 -13.08
CA LEU A 112 -11.69 3.26 -13.69
C LEU A 112 -11.86 3.16 -15.20
N LEU A 113 -10.93 2.50 -15.89
CA LEU A 113 -10.88 2.50 -17.36
C LEU A 113 -11.39 1.19 -17.97
N VAL A 114 -11.02 0.06 -17.37
CA VAL A 114 -11.36 -1.27 -17.89
C VAL A 114 -11.69 -2.19 -16.72
N PRO A 115 -12.97 -2.53 -16.52
CA PRO A 115 -13.35 -3.54 -15.53
C PRO A 115 -12.59 -4.84 -15.75
N TYR A 116 -11.96 -5.40 -14.74
CA TYR A 116 -11.18 -6.64 -14.86
C TYR A 116 -11.99 -7.83 -15.38
N ALA A 117 -13.28 -7.91 -15.05
CA ALA A 117 -14.17 -8.93 -15.62
C ALA A 117 -14.27 -8.82 -17.13
N THR A 118 -14.36 -7.59 -17.67
CA THR A 118 -14.36 -7.35 -19.12
C THR A 118 -13.02 -7.71 -19.74
N LEU A 119 -11.91 -7.37 -19.08
CA LEU A 119 -10.57 -7.71 -19.54
C LEU A 119 -10.36 -9.22 -19.56
N ALA A 120 -10.84 -9.96 -18.54
CA ALA A 120 -10.79 -11.41 -18.49
C ALA A 120 -11.60 -12.05 -19.65
N GLN A 121 -12.79 -11.51 -19.93
CA GLN A 121 -13.61 -11.97 -21.08
C GLN A 121 -12.91 -11.73 -22.42
N TRP A 122 -12.30 -10.57 -22.62
CA TRP A 122 -11.61 -10.23 -23.87
C TRP A 122 -10.34 -11.06 -24.09
N THR A 123 -9.61 -11.34 -23.02
CA THR A 123 -8.32 -12.06 -23.09
C THR A 123 -8.47 -13.57 -22.91
N GLY A 124 -9.62 -14.04 -22.43
CA GLY A 124 -9.83 -15.43 -22.04
C GLY A 124 -8.96 -15.85 -20.84
N ASN A 125 -8.49 -14.89 -20.04
CA ASN A 125 -7.60 -15.15 -18.93
C ASN A 125 -8.31 -14.93 -17.58
N ASP A 126 -8.75 -16.02 -16.96
CA ASP A 126 -9.49 -16.00 -15.69
C ASP A 126 -8.67 -15.42 -14.51
N LEU A 127 -7.33 -15.37 -14.63
CA LEU A 127 -6.47 -14.76 -13.60
C LEU A 127 -6.67 -13.24 -13.49
N LEU A 128 -7.26 -12.62 -14.50
CA LEU A 128 -7.60 -11.20 -14.51
C LEU A 128 -9.00 -10.92 -13.97
N ALA A 129 -9.82 -11.95 -13.76
CA ALA A 129 -11.13 -11.78 -13.16
C ALA A 129 -11.01 -11.41 -11.69
N THR A 130 -11.90 -10.53 -11.25
CA THR A 130 -12.14 -10.27 -9.83
C THR A 130 -13.48 -10.89 -9.46
N MET A 131 -13.58 -11.43 -8.24
CA MET A 131 -14.85 -11.99 -7.77
C MET A 131 -15.83 -10.94 -7.26
N GLY A 132 -15.41 -9.66 -7.20
CA GLY A 132 -16.24 -8.54 -6.79
C GLY A 132 -16.69 -8.58 -5.35
N ARG A 133 -16.06 -9.40 -4.51
CA ARG A 133 -16.43 -9.53 -3.10
C ARG A 133 -16.04 -8.27 -2.35
N GLU A 134 -17.02 -7.64 -1.73
CA GLU A 134 -16.86 -6.52 -0.80
C GLU A 134 -15.99 -5.35 -1.30
N PHE A 135 -15.85 -5.21 -2.62
CA PHE A 135 -15.08 -4.14 -3.25
C PHE A 135 -13.58 -4.12 -2.93
N LEU A 136 -13.05 -5.19 -2.34
CA LEU A 136 -11.65 -5.35 -1.98
C LEU A 136 -10.91 -6.33 -2.86
N GLU A 137 -11.62 -7.09 -3.67
CA GLU A 137 -11.02 -8.18 -4.40
C GLU A 137 -10.20 -7.67 -5.57
N GLN A 138 -8.95 -8.07 -5.55
CA GLN A 138 -7.96 -7.72 -6.56
C GLN A 138 -7.75 -8.90 -7.50
N PRO A 139 -7.35 -8.68 -8.76
CA PRO A 139 -6.89 -9.76 -9.62
C PRO A 139 -5.77 -10.56 -8.97
N LEU A 140 -5.73 -11.86 -9.21
CA LEU A 140 -4.74 -12.75 -8.60
C LEU A 140 -3.28 -12.27 -8.77
N PRO A 141 -2.84 -11.76 -9.94
CA PRO A 141 -1.49 -11.22 -10.08
C PRO A 141 -1.19 -10.05 -9.12
N THR A 142 -2.17 -9.18 -8.90
CA THR A 142 -2.04 -8.06 -7.95
C THR A 142 -1.96 -8.56 -6.51
N LYS A 143 -2.78 -9.55 -6.13
CA LYS A 143 -2.72 -10.18 -4.79
C LYS A 143 -1.34 -10.77 -4.52
N ILE A 144 -0.80 -11.54 -5.46
CA ILE A 144 0.55 -12.12 -5.36
C ILE A 144 1.59 -11.00 -5.24
N GLY A 145 1.48 -9.94 -6.03
CA GLY A 145 2.38 -8.78 -5.97
C GLY A 145 2.37 -8.10 -4.60
N ILE A 146 1.20 -7.89 -4.01
CA ILE A 146 1.05 -7.30 -2.66
C ILE A 146 1.74 -8.18 -1.61
N VAL A 147 1.52 -9.50 -1.65
CA VAL A 147 2.17 -10.44 -0.74
C VAL A 147 3.69 -10.39 -0.87
N LEU A 148 4.22 -10.39 -2.09
CA LEU A 148 5.67 -10.31 -2.34
C LEU A 148 6.27 -9.00 -1.84
N VAL A 149 5.60 -7.86 -2.04
CA VAL A 149 6.03 -6.56 -1.51
C VAL A 149 6.02 -6.57 0.02
N CYS A 150 4.98 -7.13 0.63
CA CYS A 150 4.88 -7.26 2.09
C CYS A 150 6.02 -8.12 2.66
N LEU A 151 6.28 -9.28 2.08
CA LEU A 151 7.38 -10.16 2.50
C LEU A 151 8.76 -9.50 2.28
N GLY A 152 8.94 -8.80 1.16
CA GLY A 152 10.16 -8.04 0.89
C GLY A 152 10.39 -6.92 1.91
N PHE A 153 9.33 -6.18 2.27
CA PHE A 153 9.39 -5.18 3.32
C PHE A 153 9.78 -5.79 4.67
N LEU A 154 9.10 -6.85 5.08
CA LEU A 154 9.41 -7.57 6.32
C LEU A 154 10.84 -8.10 6.35
N PHE A 155 11.31 -8.64 5.24
CA PHE A 155 12.69 -9.11 5.12
C PHE A 155 13.67 -7.97 5.35
N ASN A 156 13.49 -6.81 4.69
CA ASN A 156 14.36 -5.65 4.85
C ASN A 156 14.38 -5.14 6.30
N ILE A 157 13.21 -5.03 6.94
CA ILE A 157 13.08 -4.63 8.35
C ILE A 157 13.73 -5.64 9.28
N SER A 158 13.45 -6.95 9.09
CA SER A 158 14.02 -8.02 9.91
C SER A 158 15.54 -8.02 9.85
N MET A 159 16.11 -7.90 8.65
CA MET A 159 17.56 -7.83 8.47
C MET A 159 18.17 -6.59 9.12
N THR A 160 17.45 -5.46 9.11
CA THR A 160 17.88 -4.25 9.79
C THR A 160 17.94 -4.46 11.31
N VAL A 161 16.88 -5.00 11.92
CA VAL A 161 16.82 -5.28 13.36
C VAL A 161 17.88 -6.31 13.76
N LEU A 162 18.07 -7.35 12.96
CA LEU A 162 19.07 -8.40 13.25
C LEU A 162 20.50 -7.86 13.19
N LYS A 163 20.79 -6.91 12.29
CA LYS A 163 22.09 -6.28 12.12
C LYS A 163 22.39 -5.27 13.21
N GLY A 164 21.38 -4.55 13.69
CA GLY A 164 21.52 -3.46 14.66
C GLY A 164 21.35 -3.91 16.11
N ARG A 165 21.21 -2.91 16.98
CA ARG A 165 20.90 -3.11 18.40
C ARG A 165 19.46 -3.63 18.55
N LYS A 166 19.32 -4.71 19.31
CA LYS A 166 18.00 -5.30 19.59
C LYS A 166 17.44 -4.67 20.86
N THR A 167 16.52 -3.73 20.68
CA THR A 167 15.77 -3.12 21.78
C THR A 167 14.42 -3.85 21.96
N ALA A 168 13.80 -3.70 23.12
CA ALA A 168 12.46 -4.24 23.34
C ALA A 168 11.45 -3.65 22.32
N ILE A 169 11.59 -2.37 21.97
CA ILE A 169 10.73 -1.69 21.00
C ILE A 169 10.93 -2.28 19.60
N SER A 170 12.17 -2.46 19.14
CA SER A 170 12.44 -3.03 17.83
C SER A 170 11.95 -4.47 17.69
N LEU A 171 12.03 -5.27 18.77
CA LEU A 171 11.52 -6.65 18.79
C LEU A 171 9.99 -6.69 18.78
N VAL A 172 9.32 -5.87 19.59
CA VAL A 172 7.84 -5.78 19.61
C VAL A 172 7.31 -5.29 18.26
N LEU A 173 7.96 -4.28 17.67
CA LEU A 173 7.61 -3.80 16.34
C LEU A 173 7.74 -4.93 15.29
N LEU A 174 8.84 -5.68 15.34
CA LEU A 174 9.09 -6.78 14.42
C LEU A 174 8.03 -7.89 14.56
N LEU A 175 7.70 -8.28 15.79
CA LEU A 175 6.65 -9.26 16.08
C LEU A 175 5.29 -8.77 15.59
N GLY A 176 4.95 -7.50 15.80
CA GLY A 176 3.71 -6.89 15.31
C GLY A 176 3.63 -6.89 13.78
N LEU A 177 4.71 -6.55 13.09
CA LEU A 177 4.78 -6.57 11.63
C LEU A 177 4.66 -7.99 11.06
N TRP A 178 5.31 -8.99 11.67
CA TRP A 178 5.15 -10.39 11.29
C TRP A 178 3.74 -10.90 11.55
N GLY A 179 3.14 -10.53 12.70
CA GLY A 179 1.73 -10.85 13.00
C GLY A 179 0.78 -10.27 11.96
N LEU A 180 0.97 -9.01 11.57
CA LEU A 180 0.20 -8.36 10.51
C LEU A 180 0.36 -9.07 9.17
N ALA A 181 1.58 -9.48 8.81
CA ALA A 181 1.84 -10.21 7.57
C ALA A 181 1.16 -11.58 7.55
N LEU A 182 1.21 -12.31 8.65
CA LEU A 182 0.51 -13.58 8.77
C LEU A 182 -1.01 -13.38 8.63
N LEU A 183 -1.57 -12.36 9.29
CA LEU A 183 -2.98 -12.02 9.13
C LEU A 183 -3.33 -11.72 7.66
N PHE A 184 -2.48 -10.95 6.97
CA PHE A 184 -2.66 -10.64 5.55
C PHE A 184 -2.61 -11.91 4.68
N LEU A 185 -1.64 -12.79 4.91
CA LEU A 185 -1.52 -14.06 4.17
C LEU A 185 -2.77 -14.92 4.34
N PHE A 186 -3.26 -15.07 5.58
CA PHE A 186 -4.46 -15.86 5.85
C PHE A 186 -5.76 -15.19 5.36
N SER A 187 -5.78 -13.89 5.12
CA SER A 187 -6.96 -13.22 4.55
C SER A 187 -7.14 -13.46 3.05
N PHE A 188 -6.13 -13.99 2.36
CA PHE A 188 -6.19 -14.34 0.93
C PHE A 188 -6.55 -15.81 0.67
N VAL A 189 -6.67 -16.62 1.70
CA VAL A 189 -7.14 -18.01 1.65
C VAL A 189 -8.64 -18.04 1.94
#